data_2092e7fd260a1d5ff0f903933426b932
#
_entry.id   2092e7fd260a1d5ff0f903933426b932
#
_cell.length_a   1.000
_cell.length_b   1.000
_cell.length_c   1.000
_cell.angle_alpha   90.00
_cell.angle_beta   90.00
_cell.angle_gamma   90.00
#
_symmetry.space_group_name_H-M   'P 1'
#
loop_
_entity.id
_entity.type
_entity.pdbx_description
1 polymer ?
#
loop_
_entity_poly.entity_id
_entity_poly.type
_entity_poly.pdbx_seq_one_letter_code
_entity_poly.pdbx_strand_id
1 'polypeptide(L)'
;MYTLGLDIGSTTSKCVILEDGTKLMAKALCVGGLGTSGPEDVKQELMTGSCLSEADITNTAVTGYGRNKYKGCDLEVSELTCHALGSRFVFPDVRTVIDIGGQDIKVLKLNDKGGLVNF
;
A
#
# COMPACT_ATOMS: atom_id res chain seq x y z
N MET A 1 1.12 14.57 -10.94
CA MET A 1 2.15 13.77 -10.27
C MET A 1 1.59 12.40 -9.91
N TYR A 2 2.26 11.35 -10.30
CA TYR A 2 1.86 9.97 -10.00
C TYR A 2 2.79 9.37 -8.97
N THR A 3 2.21 8.75 -7.94
CA THR A 3 2.96 8.02 -6.91
C THR A 3 2.49 6.58 -6.85
N LEU A 4 3.40 5.68 -6.55
CA LEU A 4 3.15 4.25 -6.49
C LEU A 4 3.27 3.78 -5.05
N GLY A 5 2.28 3.04 -4.56
CA GLY A 5 2.32 2.35 -3.29
C GLY A 5 2.34 0.85 -3.50
N LEU A 6 3.26 0.16 -2.85
CA LEU A 6 3.43 -1.29 -2.95
C LEU A 6 3.38 -1.91 -1.57
N ASP A 7 2.48 -2.87 -1.38
CA ASP A 7 2.36 -3.65 -0.15
C ASP A 7 2.79 -5.09 -0.41
N ILE A 8 3.94 -5.45 0.13
CA ILE A 8 4.50 -6.80 0.01
C ILE A 8 4.15 -7.57 1.28
N GLY A 9 3.08 -8.34 1.21
CA GLY A 9 2.65 -9.17 2.32
C GLY A 9 3.37 -10.52 2.36
N SER A 10 2.96 -11.36 3.30
CA SER A 10 3.45 -12.74 3.39
C SER A 10 2.86 -13.64 2.32
N THR A 11 1.64 -13.37 1.89
CA THR A 11 0.89 -14.24 0.95
C THR A 11 0.49 -13.55 -0.34
N THR A 12 0.34 -12.23 -0.34
CA THR A 12 -0.09 -11.45 -1.50
C THR A 12 0.73 -10.19 -1.65
N SER A 13 0.77 -9.66 -2.87
CA SER A 13 1.34 -8.34 -3.17
C SER A 13 0.26 -7.46 -3.77
N LYS A 14 0.19 -6.20 -3.31
CA LYS A 14 -0.80 -5.23 -3.73
C LYS A 14 -0.10 -3.94 -4.15
N CYS A 15 -0.70 -3.24 -5.09
CA CYS A 15 -0.07 -2.05 -5.65
C CYS A 15 -1.14 -1.05 -6.08
N VAL A 16 -0.88 0.24 -5.85
CA VAL A 16 -1.79 1.33 -6.24
C VAL A 16 -1.00 2.48 -6.86
N ILE A 17 -1.65 3.22 -7.74
CA ILE A 17 -1.14 4.50 -8.23
C ILE A 17 -2.14 5.58 -7.84
N LEU A 18 -1.64 6.65 -7.21
CA LEU A 18 -2.41 7.86 -6.93
C LEU A 18 -1.92 9.00 -7.81
N GLU A 19 -2.88 9.79 -8.30
CA GLU A 19 -2.61 11.06 -8.97
C GLU A 19 -2.76 12.18 -7.96
N ASP A 20 -1.73 12.98 -7.81
CA ASP A 20 -1.69 14.14 -6.92
C ASP A 20 -2.06 13.80 -5.46
N GLY A 21 -1.78 12.57 -5.05
CA GLY A 21 -2.02 12.11 -3.68
C GLY A 21 -3.48 11.89 -3.31
N THR A 22 -4.43 12.12 -4.21
CA THR A 22 -5.86 12.11 -3.88
C THR A 22 -6.72 11.23 -4.76
N LYS A 23 -6.32 10.99 -6.02
CA LYS A 23 -7.13 10.23 -6.96
C LYS A 23 -6.52 8.85 -7.21
N LEU A 24 -7.30 7.81 -6.93
CA LEU A 24 -6.89 6.44 -7.25
C LEU A 24 -6.98 6.21 -8.76
N MET A 25 -5.83 6.06 -9.39
CA MET A 25 -5.73 5.86 -10.85
C MET A 25 -5.76 4.39 -11.24
N ALA A 26 -5.11 3.54 -10.45
CA ALA A 26 -5.01 2.13 -10.75
C ALA A 26 -4.71 1.34 -9.49
N LYS A 27 -5.12 0.07 -9.49
CA LYS A 27 -4.82 -0.88 -8.40
C LYS A 27 -4.67 -2.28 -8.98
N ALA A 28 -3.86 -3.10 -8.32
CA ALA A 28 -3.67 -4.50 -8.69
C ALA A 28 -3.35 -5.33 -7.44
N LEU A 29 -3.67 -6.62 -7.50
CA LEU A 29 -3.38 -7.59 -6.45
C LEU A 29 -2.98 -8.90 -7.10
N CYS A 30 -1.89 -9.50 -6.65
CA CYS A 30 -1.43 -10.80 -7.09
C CYS A 30 -1.20 -11.72 -5.90
N VAL A 31 -1.41 -13.01 -6.09
CA VAL A 31 -1.00 -14.04 -5.14
C VAL A 31 0.52 -14.15 -5.21
N GLY A 32 1.17 -14.27 -4.03
CA GLY A 32 2.61 -14.28 -3.92
C GLY A 32 3.11 -13.03 -3.21
N GLY A 33 3.78 -13.25 -2.10
CA GLY A 33 4.33 -12.18 -1.28
C GLY A 33 5.85 -12.18 -1.29
N LEU A 34 6.43 -11.94 -0.11
CA LEU A 34 7.87 -11.94 0.09
C LEU A 34 8.51 -13.26 -0.38
N GLY A 35 9.59 -13.16 -1.14
CA GLY A 35 10.35 -14.32 -1.62
C GLY A 35 9.79 -14.93 -2.90
N THR A 36 8.73 -14.39 -3.47
CA THR A 36 8.14 -14.84 -4.73
C THR A 36 8.26 -13.75 -5.80
N SER A 37 7.79 -14.05 -7.02
CA SER A 37 7.70 -13.06 -8.09
C SER A 37 6.51 -12.09 -7.92
N GLY A 38 5.69 -12.28 -6.89
CA GLY A 38 4.48 -11.49 -6.66
C GLY A 38 4.67 -9.98 -6.71
N PRO A 39 5.65 -9.42 -5.99
CA PRO A 39 5.90 -7.97 -6.03
C PRO A 39 6.17 -7.42 -7.44
N GLU A 40 6.98 -8.10 -8.21
CA GLU A 40 7.27 -7.68 -9.59
C GLU A 40 6.08 -7.89 -10.51
N ASP A 41 5.37 -9.00 -10.36
CA ASP A 41 4.19 -9.33 -11.16
C ASP A 41 3.07 -8.32 -10.94
N VAL A 42 2.79 -7.93 -9.70
CA VAL A 42 1.74 -6.96 -9.39
C VAL A 42 2.07 -5.59 -9.93
N LYS A 43 3.33 -5.18 -9.84
CA LYS A 43 3.79 -3.91 -10.39
C LYS A 43 3.64 -3.89 -11.91
N GLN A 44 4.06 -4.96 -12.58
CA GLN A 44 3.94 -5.06 -14.03
C GLN A 44 2.48 -5.03 -14.49
N GLU A 45 1.60 -5.76 -13.81
CA GLU A 45 0.18 -5.75 -14.09
C GLU A 45 -0.41 -4.36 -13.96
N LEU A 46 -0.05 -3.65 -12.89
CA LEU A 46 -0.51 -2.29 -12.64
C LEU A 46 -0.04 -1.33 -13.74
N MET A 47 1.22 -1.37 -14.09
CA MET A 47 1.78 -0.48 -15.11
C MET A 47 1.15 -0.73 -16.47
N THR A 48 0.94 -1.98 -16.84
CA THR A 48 0.29 -2.34 -18.10
C THR A 48 -1.16 -1.84 -18.11
N GLY A 49 -1.91 -2.07 -17.04
CA GLY A 49 -3.32 -1.68 -16.95
C GLY A 49 -3.55 -0.18 -16.90
N SER A 50 -2.61 0.56 -16.32
CA SER A 50 -2.72 2.02 -16.18
C SER A 50 -2.28 2.78 -17.43
N CYS A 51 -1.60 2.13 -18.34
CA CYS A 51 -0.96 2.77 -19.51
C CYS A 51 0.10 3.79 -19.14
N LEU A 52 0.62 3.75 -17.91
CA LEU A 52 1.72 4.57 -17.44
C LEU A 52 3.03 3.80 -17.53
N SER A 53 4.14 4.52 -17.65
CA SER A 53 5.48 3.94 -17.61
C SER A 53 6.16 4.25 -16.27
N GLU A 54 7.27 3.57 -16.00
CA GLU A 54 8.07 3.85 -14.80
C GLU A 54 8.53 5.31 -14.74
N ALA A 55 8.81 5.92 -15.88
CA ALA A 55 9.22 7.33 -15.97
C ALA A 55 8.12 8.29 -15.50
N ASP A 56 6.85 7.88 -15.53
CA ASP A 56 5.73 8.70 -15.08
C ASP A 56 5.60 8.72 -13.57
N ILE A 57 6.21 7.76 -12.87
CA ILE A 57 6.11 7.64 -11.42
C ILE A 57 7.16 8.53 -10.75
N THR A 58 6.70 9.48 -9.98
CA THR A 58 7.57 10.42 -9.26
C THR A 58 8.24 9.78 -8.06
N ASN A 59 7.44 9.09 -7.21
CA ASN A 59 7.93 8.44 -6.00
C ASN A 59 7.23 7.10 -5.78
N THR A 60 7.94 6.20 -5.12
CA THR A 60 7.44 4.87 -4.74
C THR A 60 7.61 4.66 -3.25
N ALA A 61 6.54 4.28 -2.57
CA ALA A 61 6.54 3.88 -1.17
C ALA A 61 6.24 2.40 -1.05
N VAL A 62 6.88 1.73 -0.10
CA VAL A 62 6.71 0.29 0.13
C VAL A 62 6.34 0.04 1.57
N THR A 63 5.41 -0.86 1.77
CA THR A 63 4.99 -1.34 3.09
C THR A 63 4.81 -2.86 3.08
N GLY A 64 4.34 -3.41 4.18
CA GLY A 64 4.08 -4.83 4.33
C GLY A 64 5.21 -5.58 5.00
N TYR A 65 4.98 -6.86 5.22
CA TYR A 65 5.93 -7.77 5.86
C TYR A 65 7.28 -7.81 5.13
N GLY A 66 7.25 -7.73 3.79
CA GLY A 66 8.44 -7.81 2.95
C GLY A 66 9.07 -6.49 2.58
N ARG A 67 8.63 -5.36 3.16
CA ARG A 67 9.09 -4.02 2.76
C ARG A 67 10.61 -3.84 2.83
N ASN A 68 11.25 -4.43 3.84
CA ASN A 68 12.70 -4.28 4.06
C ASN A 68 13.54 -5.01 3.01
N LYS A 69 12.95 -5.92 2.29
CA LYS A 69 13.64 -6.71 1.25
C LYS A 69 13.49 -6.13 -0.14
N TYR A 70 12.61 -5.15 -0.31
CA TYR A 70 12.40 -4.51 -1.61
C TYR A 70 13.41 -3.39 -1.82
N LYS A 71 14.02 -3.36 -2.99
CA LYS A 71 14.96 -2.31 -3.39
C LYS A 71 14.35 -1.43 -4.46
N GLY A 72 14.79 -0.17 -4.51
CA GLY A 72 14.32 0.78 -5.52
C GLY A 72 13.09 1.57 -5.12
N CYS A 73 12.76 1.60 -3.82
CA CYS A 73 11.73 2.49 -3.30
C CYS A 73 12.35 3.78 -2.74
N ASP A 74 11.55 4.83 -2.71
CA ASP A 74 11.96 6.10 -2.12
C ASP A 74 11.67 6.15 -0.62
N LEU A 75 10.68 5.40 -0.16
CA LEU A 75 10.22 5.43 1.22
C LEU A 75 9.70 4.07 1.66
N GLU A 76 10.15 3.62 2.83
CA GLU A 76 9.54 2.49 3.53
C GLU A 76 8.61 3.03 4.61
N VAL A 77 7.38 2.50 4.68
CA VAL A 77 6.35 2.95 5.63
C VAL A 77 5.81 1.76 6.39
N SER A 78 5.58 1.93 7.69
CA SER A 78 5.02 0.85 8.50
C SER A 78 3.59 0.52 8.08
N GLU A 79 3.20 -0.74 8.28
CA GLU A 79 1.85 -1.19 7.98
C GLU A 79 0.79 -0.42 8.78
N LEU A 80 1.06 -0.13 10.05
CA LEU A 80 0.13 0.62 10.90
C LEU A 80 -0.15 2.01 10.32
N THR A 81 0.89 2.71 9.90
CA THR A 81 0.74 4.03 9.28
C THR A 81 -0.06 3.95 8.00
N CYS A 82 0.24 2.98 7.15
CA CYS A 82 -0.47 2.79 5.88
C CYS A 82 -1.94 2.44 6.10
N HIS A 83 -2.25 1.57 7.06
CA HIS A 83 -3.63 1.20 7.37
C HIS A 83 -4.42 2.39 7.92
N ALA A 84 -3.81 3.20 8.77
CA ALA A 84 -4.46 4.40 9.30
C ALA A 84 -4.78 5.40 8.17
N LEU A 85 -3.79 5.71 7.34
CA LEU A 85 -3.96 6.65 6.24
C LEU A 85 -4.93 6.14 5.17
N GLY A 86 -4.78 4.88 4.78
CA GLY A 86 -5.62 4.28 3.74
C GLY A 86 -7.07 4.13 4.18
N SER A 87 -7.30 3.72 5.42
CA SER A 87 -8.66 3.60 5.96
C SER A 87 -9.36 4.96 5.99
N ARG A 88 -8.63 6.00 6.38
CA ARG A 88 -9.18 7.35 6.39
C ARG A 88 -9.41 7.89 4.98
N PHE A 89 -8.59 7.52 4.03
CA PHE A 89 -8.78 7.89 2.62
C PHE A 89 -10.14 7.37 2.11
N VAL A 90 -10.48 6.13 2.47
CA VAL A 90 -11.75 5.48 2.04
C VAL A 90 -12.93 5.91 2.91
N PHE A 91 -12.72 6.04 4.21
CA PHE A 91 -13.74 6.38 5.20
C PHE A 91 -13.25 7.55 6.07
N PRO A 92 -13.48 8.81 5.65
CA PRO A 92 -12.93 9.97 6.35
C PRO A 92 -13.25 10.08 7.84
N ASP A 93 -14.37 9.51 8.28
CA ASP A 93 -14.81 9.57 9.67
C ASP A 93 -14.46 8.32 10.49
N VAL A 94 -13.64 7.42 9.95
CA VAL A 94 -13.29 6.18 10.64
C VAL A 94 -12.54 6.46 11.95
N ARG A 95 -12.86 5.70 13.00
CA ARG A 95 -12.22 5.79 14.32
C ARG A 95 -11.60 4.46 14.76
N THR A 96 -12.16 3.35 14.32
CA THR A 96 -11.65 2.01 14.64
C THR A 96 -11.51 1.22 13.36
N VAL A 97 -10.33 0.63 13.19
CA VAL A 97 -10.01 -0.21 12.03
C VAL A 97 -9.63 -1.59 12.56
N ILE A 98 -10.28 -2.61 12.02
CA ILE A 98 -9.90 -4.01 12.28
C ILE A 98 -9.36 -4.56 10.97
N ASP A 99 -8.06 -4.85 10.98
CA ASP A 99 -7.36 -5.40 9.81
C ASP A 99 -7.09 -6.88 10.04
N ILE A 100 -7.64 -7.72 9.19
CA ILE A 100 -7.48 -9.17 9.25
C ILE A 100 -6.61 -9.58 8.06
N GLY A 101 -5.36 -9.92 8.33
CA GLY A 101 -4.41 -10.33 7.31
C GLY A 101 -4.24 -11.84 7.20
N GLY A 102 -3.30 -12.26 6.37
CA GLY A 102 -2.96 -13.67 6.20
C GLY A 102 -2.26 -14.29 7.39
N GLN A 103 -1.61 -13.49 8.21
CA GLN A 103 -0.79 -13.95 9.34
C GLN A 103 -1.22 -13.39 10.70
N ASP A 104 -1.87 -12.23 10.71
CA ASP A 104 -2.21 -11.55 11.96
C ASP A 104 -3.48 -10.74 11.87
N ILE A 105 -3.89 -10.20 13.01
CA ILE A 105 -5.02 -9.28 13.14
C ILE A 105 -4.51 -8.04 13.84
N LYS A 106 -4.87 -6.86 13.34
CA LYS A 106 -4.54 -5.57 13.95
C LYS A 106 -5.82 -4.80 14.23
N VAL A 107 -5.85 -4.13 15.37
CA VAL A 107 -6.93 -3.19 15.71
C VAL A 107 -6.29 -1.83 15.93
N LEU A 108 -6.75 -0.84 15.18
CA LEU A 108 -6.23 0.53 15.26
C LEU A 108 -7.33 1.45 15.74
N LYS A 109 -6.97 2.37 16.64
CA LYS A 109 -7.85 3.47 17.03
C LYS A 109 -7.29 4.78 16.53
N LEU A 110 -8.15 5.55 15.87
CA LEU A 110 -7.81 6.85 15.28
C LEU A 110 -8.55 7.96 16.01
N ASN A 111 -7.92 9.15 16.08
CA ASN A 111 -8.58 10.33 16.60
C ASN A 111 -9.42 11.01 15.48
N ASP A 112 -10.06 12.13 15.80
CA ASP A 112 -10.91 12.87 14.86
C ASP A 112 -10.13 13.48 13.70
N LYS A 113 -8.81 13.60 13.82
CA LYS A 113 -7.91 14.10 12.77
C LYS A 113 -7.25 12.97 11.97
N GLY A 114 -7.60 11.72 12.27
CA GLY A 114 -7.04 10.55 11.59
C GLY A 114 -5.70 10.09 12.11
N GLY A 115 -5.22 10.66 13.23
CA GLY A 115 -4.00 10.20 13.85
C GLY A 115 -4.18 8.88 14.58
N LEU A 116 -3.17 8.00 14.55
CA LEU A 116 -3.17 6.74 15.27
C LEU A 116 -3.01 7.02 16.77
N VAL A 117 -4.00 6.60 17.58
CA VAL A 117 -4.02 6.84 19.03
C VAL A 117 -3.60 5.59 19.80
N ASN A 118 -4.00 4.42 19.29
CA ASN A 118 -3.72 3.13 19.94
C ASN A 118 -3.80 2.00 18.92
N PHE A 119 -3.15 0.90 19.25
CA PHE A 119 -3.19 -0.30 18.42
C PHE A 119 -2.89 -1.56 19.27
#